data_e2c9961c1ccdd0d3825b6e4f300b9082
#
_entry.id   e2c9961c1ccdd0d3825b6e4f300b9082
#
_cell.length_a   1.000
_cell.length_b   1.000
_cell.length_c   1.000
_cell.angle_alpha   90.00
_cell.angle_beta   90.00
_cell.angle_gamma   90.00
#
_symmetry.space_group_name_H-M   'P 1'
#
loop_
_entity.id
_entity.type
_entity.pdbx_description
1 polymer ?
#
loop_
_entity_poly.entity_id
_entity_poly.type
_entity_poly.pdbx_seq_one_letter_code
_entity_poly.pdbx_strand_id
1 'polypeptide(L)'
;MNLKIIYEDGNLLVVDKPAGIDIEGIKSALPEGSFPAHRLDKDTSGALLVAKNQETLDFLQKQFQERRVDKKYVCLVEGNIPDKGGTIETLVGRAKGDKRKQKVYLAGEPGSGRDAKTEYRVLERFKARLPDGQDYTLLEVSPKTGRKHQIRAHMTYLGHPVVGDKLYGFKNQKVPTGLKRQFLHAAYLKVSTPDGNTKEFISALPQDLILCLQQLKNS
;
A
#
# COMPACT_ATOMS: atom_id res chain seq x y z
N MET A 1 14.29 9.12 -15.72
CA MET A 1 14.35 8.18 -14.59
C MET A 1 14.19 6.78 -15.16
N ASN A 2 15.00 5.81 -14.73
CA ASN A 2 14.87 4.42 -15.19
C ASN A 2 13.98 3.64 -14.22
N LEU A 3 12.77 3.25 -14.65
CA LEU A 3 11.87 2.42 -13.86
C LEU A 3 12.27 0.95 -14.04
N LYS A 4 12.35 0.22 -12.93
CA LYS A 4 12.57 -1.22 -12.98
C LYS A 4 11.29 -1.89 -13.50
N ILE A 5 11.41 -2.63 -14.60
CA ILE A 5 10.33 -3.38 -15.21
C ILE A 5 10.24 -4.76 -14.53
N ILE A 6 9.05 -5.13 -14.08
CA ILE A 6 8.72 -6.46 -13.54
C ILE A 6 8.23 -7.36 -14.68
N TYR A 7 7.40 -6.80 -15.59
CA TYR A 7 6.83 -7.50 -16.71
C TYR A 7 6.48 -6.54 -17.83
N GLU A 8 6.60 -7.00 -19.07
CA GLU A 8 6.18 -6.25 -20.25
C GLU A 8 5.70 -7.19 -21.36
N ASP A 9 4.60 -6.83 -22.02
CA ASP A 9 4.14 -7.41 -23.28
C ASP A 9 3.57 -6.31 -24.20
N GLY A 10 2.84 -6.69 -25.26
CA GLY A 10 2.26 -5.74 -26.21
C GLY A 10 1.22 -4.80 -25.61
N ASN A 11 0.52 -5.21 -24.55
CA ASN A 11 -0.61 -4.50 -23.95
C ASN A 11 -0.32 -3.98 -22.54
N LEU A 12 0.53 -4.67 -21.79
CA LEU A 12 0.73 -4.45 -20.36
C LEU A 12 2.20 -4.21 -20.04
N LEU A 13 2.45 -3.24 -19.18
CA LEU A 13 3.71 -2.99 -18.52
C LEU A 13 3.48 -3.00 -17.00
N VAL A 14 4.30 -3.72 -16.26
CA VAL A 14 4.30 -3.70 -14.80
C VAL A 14 5.64 -3.17 -14.31
N VAL A 15 5.59 -2.08 -13.58
CA VAL A 15 6.81 -1.44 -13.06
C VAL A 15 6.90 -1.58 -11.54
N ASP A 16 8.11 -1.70 -11.03
CA ASP A 16 8.43 -1.59 -9.62
C ASP A 16 8.58 -0.09 -9.27
N LYS A 17 7.44 0.52 -8.85
CA LYS A 17 7.44 1.94 -8.50
C LYS A 17 8.34 2.20 -7.29
N PRO A 18 9.37 3.03 -7.39
CA PRO A 18 10.12 3.45 -6.22
C PRO A 18 9.28 4.35 -5.30
N ALA A 19 9.64 4.42 -4.03
CA ALA A 19 9.11 5.42 -3.11
C ALA A 19 9.63 6.83 -3.45
N GLY A 20 8.93 7.87 -2.98
CA GLY A 20 9.31 9.26 -3.19
C GLY A 20 8.76 9.89 -4.48
N ILE A 21 8.12 9.10 -5.34
CA ILE A 21 7.60 9.56 -6.63
C ILE A 21 6.08 9.34 -6.66
N ASP A 22 5.34 10.36 -7.00
CA ASP A 22 3.89 10.28 -7.19
C ASP A 22 3.52 9.77 -8.58
N ILE A 23 2.22 9.62 -8.81
CA ILE A 23 1.73 9.04 -10.07
C ILE A 23 2.03 9.93 -11.29
N GLU A 24 2.09 11.25 -11.10
CA GLU A 24 2.40 12.17 -12.20
C GLU A 24 3.89 12.07 -12.57
N GLY A 25 4.78 11.95 -11.58
CA GLY A 25 6.20 11.69 -11.84
C GLY A 25 6.44 10.33 -12.51
N ILE A 26 5.61 9.32 -12.20
CA ILE A 26 5.66 8.04 -12.91
C ILE A 26 5.21 8.20 -14.35
N LYS A 27 4.09 8.87 -14.62
CA LYS A 27 3.60 9.12 -16.00
C LYS A 27 4.67 9.76 -16.90
N SER A 28 5.41 10.72 -16.36
CA SER A 28 6.47 11.40 -17.09
C SER A 28 7.67 10.51 -17.45
N ALA A 29 7.79 9.33 -16.79
CA ALA A 29 8.86 8.37 -17.02
C ALA A 29 8.42 7.15 -17.83
N LEU A 30 7.13 7.05 -18.16
CA LEU A 30 6.59 5.95 -18.96
C LEU A 30 6.74 6.24 -20.46
N PRO A 31 6.75 5.20 -21.31
CA PRO A 31 6.65 5.35 -22.75
C PRO A 31 5.39 6.16 -23.15
N GLU A 32 5.49 6.90 -24.23
CA GLU A 32 4.35 7.64 -24.79
C GLU A 32 3.17 6.69 -25.09
N GLY A 33 1.95 7.15 -24.83
CA GLY A 33 0.75 6.32 -24.98
C GLY A 33 0.51 5.30 -23.88
N SER A 34 1.31 5.33 -22.81
CA SER A 34 1.16 4.43 -21.66
C SER A 34 0.45 5.10 -20.48
N PHE A 35 -0.43 4.36 -19.80
CA PHE A 35 -1.32 4.88 -18.75
C PHE A 35 -1.30 4.01 -17.49
N PRO A 36 -0.98 4.56 -16.32
CA PRO A 36 -1.16 3.82 -15.06
C PRO A 36 -2.63 3.42 -14.85
N ALA A 37 -2.90 2.13 -14.68
CA ALA A 37 -4.25 1.62 -14.48
C ALA A 37 -4.79 1.89 -13.07
N HIS A 38 -3.90 2.08 -12.09
CA HIS A 38 -4.21 2.42 -10.71
C HIS A 38 -3.13 3.33 -10.11
N ARG A 39 -3.23 3.60 -8.82
CA ARG A 39 -2.27 4.47 -8.14
C ARG A 39 -1.70 3.84 -6.87
N LEU A 40 -0.48 4.21 -6.56
CA LEU A 40 0.14 4.06 -5.24
C LEU A 40 0.40 5.46 -4.65
N ASP A 41 0.46 5.55 -3.33
CA ASP A 41 0.85 6.80 -2.67
C ASP A 41 2.31 7.13 -3.01
N LYS A 42 2.69 8.41 -2.91
CA LYS A 42 4.03 8.91 -3.24
C LYS A 42 5.14 8.04 -2.62
N ASP A 43 5.05 7.80 -1.30
CA ASP A 43 6.07 7.09 -0.53
C ASP A 43 5.80 5.58 -0.40
N THR A 44 4.77 5.04 -1.05
CA THR A 44 4.54 3.61 -1.21
C THR A 44 5.30 3.09 -2.42
N SER A 45 6.10 2.04 -2.24
CA SER A 45 6.80 1.35 -3.32
C SER A 45 6.04 0.11 -3.80
N GLY A 46 6.44 -0.47 -4.94
CA GLY A 46 5.98 -1.77 -5.38
C GLY A 46 5.29 -1.80 -6.74
N ALA A 47 4.65 -2.92 -7.03
CA ALA A 47 4.06 -3.22 -8.33
C ALA A 47 2.96 -2.23 -8.73
N LEU A 48 3.11 -1.61 -9.89
CA LEU A 48 2.17 -0.69 -10.51
C LEU A 48 1.85 -1.17 -11.92
N LEU A 49 0.56 -1.41 -12.21
CA LEU A 49 0.08 -1.78 -13.53
C LEU A 49 -0.02 -0.55 -14.44
N VAL A 50 0.47 -0.69 -15.64
CA VAL A 50 0.46 0.33 -16.68
C VAL A 50 -0.08 -0.30 -17.97
N ALA A 51 -1.11 0.29 -18.55
CA ALA A 51 -1.63 -0.08 -19.86
C ALA A 51 -0.80 0.60 -20.96
N LYS A 52 -0.52 -0.11 -22.05
CA LYS A 52 0.22 0.44 -23.22
C LYS A 52 -0.71 1.01 -24.29
N ASN A 53 -2.02 0.92 -24.10
CA ASN A 53 -3.05 1.50 -24.95
C ASN A 53 -4.35 1.74 -24.18
N GLN A 54 -5.30 2.48 -24.76
CA GLN A 54 -6.55 2.86 -24.12
C GLN A 54 -7.47 1.65 -23.86
N GLU A 55 -7.55 0.70 -24.77
CA GLU A 55 -8.39 -0.50 -24.62
C GLU A 55 -7.96 -1.33 -23.40
N THR A 56 -6.67 -1.54 -23.24
CA THR A 56 -6.10 -2.23 -22.07
C THR A 56 -6.34 -1.42 -20.79
N LEU A 57 -6.25 -0.09 -20.85
CA LEU A 57 -6.54 0.76 -19.68
C LEU A 57 -7.99 0.58 -19.22
N ASP A 58 -8.95 0.66 -20.14
CA ASP A 58 -10.37 0.51 -19.84
C ASP A 58 -10.67 -0.87 -19.25
N PHE A 59 -10.09 -1.92 -19.85
CA PHE A 59 -10.20 -3.30 -19.39
C PHE A 59 -9.67 -3.47 -17.96
N LEU A 60 -8.50 -2.94 -17.66
CA LEU A 60 -7.89 -3.02 -16.33
C LEU A 60 -8.68 -2.19 -15.29
N GLN A 61 -9.06 -0.95 -15.64
CA GLN A 61 -9.84 -0.09 -14.76
C GLN A 61 -11.18 -0.71 -14.38
N LYS A 62 -11.85 -1.38 -15.31
CA LYS A 62 -13.09 -2.14 -15.04
C LYS A 62 -12.85 -3.21 -13.98
N GLN A 63 -11.76 -3.97 -14.03
CA GLN A 63 -11.43 -4.98 -13.01
C GLN A 63 -11.20 -4.35 -11.63
N PHE A 64 -10.53 -3.16 -11.55
CA PHE A 64 -10.40 -2.44 -10.29
C PHE A 64 -11.76 -1.96 -9.74
N GLN A 65 -12.65 -1.45 -10.61
CA GLN A 65 -14.00 -1.02 -10.24
C GLN A 65 -14.84 -2.19 -9.72
N GLU A 66 -14.75 -3.35 -10.38
CA GLU A 66 -15.46 -4.59 -10.03
C GLU A 66 -14.76 -5.38 -8.90
N ARG A 67 -13.65 -4.85 -8.35
CA ARG A 67 -12.89 -5.47 -7.25
C ARG A 67 -12.35 -6.87 -7.58
N ARG A 68 -12.05 -7.14 -8.85
CA ARG A 68 -11.52 -8.42 -9.37
C ARG A 68 -9.99 -8.51 -9.34
N VAL A 69 -9.29 -7.42 -8.99
CA VAL A 69 -7.83 -7.38 -8.85
C VAL A 69 -7.43 -7.76 -7.43
N ASP A 70 -6.67 -8.86 -7.27
CA ASP A 70 -6.07 -9.18 -5.99
C ASP A 70 -4.80 -8.38 -5.78
N LYS A 71 -4.69 -7.78 -4.58
CA LYS A 71 -3.56 -6.93 -4.19
C LYS A 71 -3.11 -7.33 -2.80
N LYS A 72 -1.79 -7.50 -2.62
CA LYS A 72 -1.22 -7.69 -1.29
C LYS A 72 -0.09 -6.70 -1.06
N TYR A 73 -0.09 -6.16 0.12
CA TYR A 73 0.92 -5.21 0.59
C TYR A 73 1.66 -5.81 1.78
N VAL A 74 2.93 -5.52 1.88
CA VAL A 74 3.71 -5.73 3.11
C VAL A 74 3.72 -4.40 3.86
N CYS A 75 3.32 -4.44 5.13
CA CYS A 75 3.14 -3.28 5.98
C CYS A 75 3.71 -3.56 7.37
N LEU A 76 4.58 -2.68 7.87
CA LEU A 76 5.01 -2.71 9.26
C LEU A 76 4.20 -1.67 10.04
N VAL A 77 3.61 -2.09 11.15
CA VAL A 77 2.80 -1.22 12.02
C VAL A 77 3.37 -1.14 13.42
N GLU A 78 3.09 -0.05 14.12
CA GLU A 78 3.48 0.18 15.50
C GLU A 78 2.66 -0.67 16.47
N GLY A 79 3.32 -1.22 17.47
CA GLY A 79 2.68 -2.01 18.52
C GLY A 79 2.51 -3.49 18.16
N ASN A 80 1.98 -4.23 19.14
CA ASN A 80 1.71 -5.65 19.02
C ASN A 80 0.23 -5.89 18.72
N ILE A 81 -0.07 -6.45 17.55
CA ILE A 81 -1.41 -6.94 17.21
C ILE A 81 -1.52 -8.38 17.69
N PRO A 82 -2.37 -8.69 18.70
CA PRO A 82 -2.43 -10.03 19.30
C PRO A 82 -3.04 -11.07 18.37
N ASP A 83 -4.03 -10.68 17.56
CA ASP A 83 -4.74 -11.57 16.64
C ASP A 83 -3.86 -11.99 15.46
N LYS A 84 -4.14 -13.18 14.90
CA LYS A 84 -3.42 -13.67 13.71
C LYS A 84 -3.77 -12.91 12.43
N GLY A 85 -4.86 -12.17 12.43
CA GLY A 85 -5.36 -11.38 11.31
C GLY A 85 -6.75 -10.83 11.60
N GLY A 86 -7.28 -10.04 10.67
CA GLY A 86 -8.60 -9.44 10.85
C GLY A 86 -9.10 -8.75 9.57
N THR A 87 -10.31 -8.24 9.69
CA THR A 87 -10.99 -7.47 8.64
C THR A 87 -11.45 -6.12 9.19
N ILE A 88 -11.19 -5.06 8.46
CA ILE A 88 -11.64 -3.70 8.78
C ILE A 88 -12.63 -3.29 7.70
N GLU A 89 -13.88 -3.07 8.10
CA GLU A 89 -14.95 -2.57 7.22
C GLU A 89 -15.49 -1.26 7.77
N THR A 90 -15.29 -0.18 7.02
CA THR A 90 -15.63 1.18 7.44
C THR A 90 -15.93 2.05 6.23
N LEU A 91 -16.21 3.34 6.47
CA LEU A 91 -16.19 4.35 5.43
C LEU A 91 -14.89 5.14 5.49
N VAL A 92 -14.23 5.34 4.35
CA VAL A 92 -13.02 6.17 4.25
C VAL A 92 -13.32 7.39 3.40
N GLY A 93 -13.08 8.57 3.94
CA GLY A 93 -13.32 9.85 3.30
C GLY A 93 -12.32 10.91 3.72
N ARG A 94 -12.41 12.11 3.11
CA ARG A 94 -11.51 13.22 3.42
C ARG A 94 -11.71 13.70 4.85
N ALA A 95 -10.63 13.88 5.60
CA ALA A 95 -10.69 14.46 6.94
C ALA A 95 -11.07 15.95 6.88
N LYS A 96 -11.99 16.39 7.76
CA LYS A 96 -12.45 17.79 7.80
C LYS A 96 -11.34 18.77 8.21
N GLY A 97 -10.48 18.36 9.17
CA GLY A 97 -9.43 19.22 9.73
C GLY A 97 -8.12 19.27 8.93
N ASP A 98 -7.81 18.23 8.15
CA ASP A 98 -6.61 18.19 7.30
C ASP A 98 -6.94 17.56 5.95
N LYS A 99 -7.08 18.38 4.92
CA LYS A 99 -7.44 17.97 3.56
C LYS A 99 -6.44 16.97 2.92
N ARG A 100 -5.23 16.85 3.45
CA ARG A 100 -4.24 15.86 2.99
C ARG A 100 -4.59 14.46 3.46
N LYS A 101 -5.24 14.32 4.64
CA LYS A 101 -5.62 13.07 5.29
C LYS A 101 -6.95 12.52 4.80
N GLN A 102 -7.06 11.19 4.88
CA GLN A 102 -8.34 10.50 4.92
C GLN A 102 -8.65 10.15 6.38
N LYS A 103 -9.93 10.07 6.72
CA LYS A 103 -10.42 9.64 8.03
C LYS A 103 -11.35 8.44 7.84
N VAL A 104 -11.32 7.54 8.79
CA VAL A 104 -12.34 6.51 8.94
C VAL A 104 -13.59 7.15 9.57
N TYR A 105 -14.74 6.86 8.97
CA TYR A 105 -16.05 7.23 9.50
C TYR A 105 -16.82 5.94 9.80
N LEU A 106 -17.53 5.92 10.91
CA LEU A 106 -18.45 4.84 11.24
C LEU A 106 -19.81 5.10 10.60
N ALA A 107 -20.63 4.06 10.48
CA ALA A 107 -21.99 4.20 9.99
C ALA A 107 -22.77 5.17 10.89
N GLY A 108 -23.45 6.18 10.29
CA GLY A 108 -24.17 7.22 11.02
C GLY A 108 -23.33 8.44 11.45
N GLU A 109 -22.00 8.41 11.34
CA GLU A 109 -21.20 9.62 11.59
C GLU A 109 -21.39 10.66 10.48
N PRO A 110 -21.51 11.96 10.82
CA PRO A 110 -21.61 13.04 9.83
C PRO A 110 -20.30 13.17 9.05
N GLY A 111 -20.32 12.81 7.78
CA GLY A 111 -19.19 12.90 6.87
C GLY A 111 -19.45 12.19 5.55
N SER A 112 -18.61 12.41 4.55
CA SER A 112 -18.70 11.76 3.25
C SER A 112 -17.57 10.75 3.12
N GLY A 113 -17.79 9.51 3.56
CA GLY A 113 -16.91 8.38 3.30
C GLY A 113 -17.50 7.46 2.22
N ARG A 114 -16.65 6.66 1.61
CA ARG A 114 -17.04 5.56 0.72
C ARG A 114 -16.61 4.24 1.33
N ASP A 115 -17.38 3.18 1.12
CA ASP A 115 -17.07 1.84 1.63
C ASP A 115 -15.61 1.47 1.41
N ALA A 116 -14.99 1.02 2.46
CA ALA A 116 -13.60 0.58 2.48
C ALA A 116 -13.49 -0.72 3.28
N LYS A 117 -12.93 -1.76 2.63
CA LYS A 117 -12.67 -3.05 3.25
C LYS A 117 -11.19 -3.41 3.09
N THR A 118 -10.56 -3.76 4.20
CA THR A 118 -9.16 -4.20 4.25
C THR A 118 -9.06 -5.45 5.11
N GLU A 119 -8.51 -6.50 4.55
CA GLU A 119 -8.12 -7.71 5.30
C GLU A 119 -6.64 -7.63 5.62
N TYR A 120 -6.23 -8.17 6.76
CA TYR A 120 -4.82 -8.30 7.10
C TYR A 120 -4.52 -9.61 7.80
N ARG A 121 -3.29 -10.06 7.65
CA ARG A 121 -2.73 -11.24 8.32
C ARG A 121 -1.38 -10.87 8.93
N VAL A 122 -1.16 -11.27 10.17
CA VAL A 122 0.12 -11.08 10.85
C VAL A 122 1.14 -12.06 10.28
N LEU A 123 2.29 -11.53 9.85
CA LEU A 123 3.43 -12.30 9.36
C LEU A 123 4.44 -12.54 10.48
N GLU A 124 4.81 -11.47 11.21
CA GLU A 124 5.84 -11.52 12.25
C GLU A 124 5.59 -10.45 13.30
N ARG A 125 6.03 -10.68 14.54
CA ARG A 125 5.97 -9.71 15.64
C ARG A 125 7.38 -9.48 16.18
N PHE A 126 7.74 -8.22 16.33
CA PHE A 126 9.02 -7.78 16.89
C PHE A 126 8.75 -7.15 18.25
N LYS A 127 9.20 -7.83 19.31
CA LYS A 127 9.08 -7.32 20.68
C LYS A 127 10.27 -6.44 21.03
N ALA A 128 10.00 -5.34 21.69
CA ALA A 128 11.04 -4.53 22.30
C ALA A 128 11.86 -5.35 23.29
N ARG A 129 13.18 -5.31 23.17
CA ARG A 129 14.09 -5.93 24.14
C ARG A 129 14.44 -4.99 25.30
N LEU A 130 14.28 -3.69 25.09
CA LEU A 130 14.51 -2.67 26.12
C LEU A 130 13.17 -2.20 26.71
N PRO A 131 13.11 -1.84 28.00
CA PRO A 131 11.85 -1.42 28.65
C PRO A 131 11.17 -0.22 27.99
N ASP A 132 11.94 0.67 27.35
CA ASP A 132 11.46 1.84 26.62
C ASP A 132 11.35 1.58 25.10
N GLY A 133 11.56 0.36 24.66
CA GLY A 133 11.48 -0.06 23.28
C GLY A 133 10.05 -0.05 22.75
N GLN A 134 9.92 -0.12 21.44
CA GLN A 134 8.64 -0.14 20.74
C GLN A 134 8.43 -1.50 20.09
N ASP A 135 7.28 -2.11 20.33
CA ASP A 135 6.84 -3.30 19.60
C ASP A 135 6.40 -2.94 18.18
N TYR A 136 6.59 -3.87 17.27
CA TYR A 136 6.12 -3.74 15.88
C TYR A 136 5.49 -5.04 15.40
N THR A 137 4.56 -4.92 14.46
CA THR A 137 3.93 -6.07 13.80
C THR A 137 4.06 -5.94 12.28
N LEU A 138 4.60 -6.96 11.64
CA LEU A 138 4.65 -7.07 10.18
C LEU A 138 3.39 -7.76 9.68
N LEU A 139 2.73 -7.14 8.71
CA LEU A 139 1.46 -7.58 8.15
C LEU A 139 1.56 -7.83 6.65
N GLU A 140 0.85 -8.84 6.17
CA GLU A 140 0.31 -8.88 4.82
C GLU A 140 -1.07 -8.23 4.84
N VAL A 141 -1.29 -7.22 3.99
CA VAL A 141 -2.54 -6.45 3.95
C VAL A 141 -3.17 -6.57 2.56
N SER A 142 -4.42 -6.97 2.50
CA SER A 142 -5.20 -7.20 1.26
C SER A 142 -6.38 -6.22 1.20
N PRO A 143 -6.22 -5.02 0.61
CA PRO A 143 -7.31 -4.07 0.47
C PRO A 143 -8.27 -4.53 -0.64
N LYS A 144 -9.52 -4.83 -0.29
CA LYS A 144 -10.59 -5.22 -1.24
C LYS A 144 -11.17 -4.01 -1.99
N THR A 145 -10.94 -2.83 -1.48
CA THR A 145 -11.27 -1.54 -2.11
C THR A 145 -10.01 -0.72 -2.34
N GLY A 146 -10.08 0.42 -3.05
CA GLY A 146 -8.91 1.24 -3.39
C GLY A 146 -9.10 2.71 -3.04
N ARG A 147 -9.45 3.05 -1.77
CA ARG A 147 -9.57 4.46 -1.39
C ARG A 147 -8.18 5.07 -1.17
N LYS A 148 -8.06 6.38 -1.40
CA LYS A 148 -6.83 7.12 -1.11
C LYS A 148 -6.39 6.86 0.33
N HIS A 149 -5.11 6.54 0.57
CA HIS A 149 -4.51 6.27 1.88
C HIS A 149 -5.24 5.17 2.72
N GLN A 150 -6.01 4.29 2.10
CA GLN A 150 -6.91 3.36 2.81
C GLN A 150 -6.19 2.54 3.88
N ILE A 151 -5.11 1.84 3.53
CA ILE A 151 -4.35 1.01 4.47
C ILE A 151 -3.86 1.85 5.64
N ARG A 152 -3.28 3.01 5.38
CA ARG A 152 -2.73 3.93 6.37
C ARG A 152 -3.81 4.42 7.35
N ALA A 153 -4.97 4.83 6.83
CA ALA A 153 -6.11 5.26 7.64
C ALA A 153 -6.69 4.11 8.47
N HIS A 154 -6.80 2.91 7.90
CA HIS A 154 -7.30 1.73 8.60
C HIS A 154 -6.35 1.28 9.72
N MET A 155 -5.04 1.23 9.47
CA MET A 155 -4.07 0.85 10.50
C MET A 155 -4.06 1.88 11.65
N THR A 156 -4.15 3.16 11.35
CA THR A 156 -4.28 4.20 12.38
C THR A 156 -5.60 4.08 13.16
N TYR A 157 -6.70 3.75 12.49
CA TYR A 157 -7.99 3.51 13.14
C TYR A 157 -7.94 2.33 14.12
N LEU A 158 -7.17 1.27 13.81
CA LEU A 158 -6.91 0.15 14.73
C LEU A 158 -6.00 0.52 15.91
N GLY A 159 -5.42 1.72 15.95
CA GLY A 159 -4.43 2.11 16.94
C GLY A 159 -3.00 1.65 16.62
N HIS A 160 -2.77 1.11 15.42
CA HIS A 160 -1.48 0.59 14.96
C HIS A 160 -1.03 1.29 13.67
N PRO A 161 -0.62 2.58 13.72
CA PRO A 161 -0.25 3.31 12.52
C PRO A 161 0.96 2.68 11.81
N VAL A 162 1.04 2.91 10.50
CA VAL A 162 2.16 2.43 9.70
C VAL A 162 3.46 3.09 10.17
N VAL A 163 4.50 2.29 10.37
CA VAL A 163 5.81 2.79 10.83
C VAL A 163 6.43 3.71 9.78
N GLY A 164 6.94 4.86 10.23
CA GLY A 164 7.52 5.88 9.37
C GLY A 164 6.51 6.72 8.58
N ASP A 165 5.22 6.60 8.86
CA ASP A 165 4.18 7.40 8.22
C ASP A 165 4.13 8.81 8.80
N LYS A 166 4.68 9.79 8.06
CA LYS A 166 4.75 11.20 8.47
C LYS A 166 3.40 11.90 8.58
N LEU A 167 2.33 11.30 8.01
CA LEU A 167 1.01 11.90 7.99
C LEU A 167 0.06 11.27 9.01
N TYR A 168 0.18 9.95 9.24
CA TYR A 168 -0.73 9.17 10.08
C TYR A 168 -0.08 8.61 11.34
N GLY A 169 1.26 8.59 11.42
CA GLY A 169 2.00 8.15 12.62
C GLY A 169 1.66 8.97 13.85
N PHE A 170 1.83 8.38 15.02
CA PHE A 170 1.71 9.11 16.29
C PHE A 170 2.80 10.17 16.41
N LYS A 171 2.53 11.24 17.19
CA LYS A 171 3.45 12.37 17.33
C LYS A 171 4.86 11.97 17.78
N ASN A 172 4.96 10.95 18.63
CA ASN A 172 6.22 10.44 19.18
C ASN A 172 6.54 9.02 18.67
N GLN A 173 6.14 8.70 17.42
CA GLN A 173 6.41 7.40 16.83
C GLN A 173 7.91 7.12 16.81
N LYS A 174 8.32 6.01 17.43
CA LYS A 174 9.68 5.50 17.29
C LYS A 174 9.81 4.83 15.93
N VAL A 175 10.77 5.26 15.14
CA VAL A 175 10.98 4.75 13.79
C VAL A 175 12.36 4.10 13.75
N PRO A 176 12.48 2.83 13.28
CA PRO A 176 13.78 2.18 13.12
C PRO A 176 14.75 3.04 12.32
N THR A 177 16.02 3.02 12.73
CA THR A 177 17.07 3.85 12.12
C THR A 177 17.18 3.58 10.61
N GLY A 178 17.27 4.66 9.83
CA GLY A 178 17.38 4.57 8.36
C GLY A 178 16.05 4.50 7.62
N LEU A 179 14.92 4.19 8.26
CA LEU A 179 13.62 4.25 7.61
C LEU A 179 13.13 5.71 7.51
N LYS A 180 12.99 6.23 6.28
CA LYS A 180 12.66 7.65 6.00
C LYS A 180 11.23 7.86 5.49
N ARG A 181 10.46 6.79 5.33
CA ARG A 181 9.12 6.76 4.74
C ARG A 181 8.23 5.73 5.42
N GLN A 182 6.95 5.73 5.07
CA GLN A 182 6.03 4.68 5.51
C GLN A 182 6.51 3.30 5.07
N PHE A 183 6.53 2.34 6.00
CA PHE A 183 6.81 0.95 5.69
C PHE A 183 5.58 0.31 5.04
N LEU A 184 5.38 0.62 3.77
CA LEU A 184 4.26 0.12 2.97
C LEU A 184 4.75 -0.17 1.55
N HIS A 185 4.54 -1.40 1.09
CA HIS A 185 5.01 -1.89 -0.19
C HIS A 185 3.95 -2.76 -0.87
N ALA A 186 3.60 -2.44 -2.11
CA ALA A 186 2.69 -3.23 -2.96
C ALA A 186 3.44 -4.46 -3.52
N ALA A 187 3.43 -5.56 -2.75
CA ALA A 187 4.27 -6.72 -3.02
C ALA A 187 3.69 -7.66 -4.09
N TYR A 188 2.36 -7.65 -4.29
CA TYR A 188 1.69 -8.60 -5.17
C TYR A 188 0.48 -7.99 -5.83
N LEU A 189 0.32 -8.34 -7.12
CA LEU A 189 -0.87 -8.06 -7.93
C LEU A 189 -1.23 -9.31 -8.73
N LYS A 190 -2.54 -9.60 -8.80
CA LYS A 190 -3.11 -10.63 -9.69
C LYS A 190 -4.26 -10.01 -10.46
N VAL A 191 -4.25 -10.18 -11.77
CA VAL A 191 -5.18 -9.52 -12.69
C VAL A 191 -5.41 -10.41 -13.91
N SER A 192 -6.61 -10.35 -14.49
CA SER A 192 -6.85 -10.92 -15.82
C SER A 192 -6.28 -9.99 -16.89
N THR A 193 -5.73 -10.55 -17.95
CA THR A 193 -5.19 -9.84 -19.11
C THR A 193 -6.18 -9.91 -20.29
N PRO A 194 -6.11 -9.00 -21.28
CA PRO A 194 -7.06 -8.96 -22.40
C PRO A 194 -7.12 -10.25 -23.20
N ASP A 195 -6.07 -11.07 -23.20
CA ASP A 195 -6.00 -12.38 -23.83
C ASP A 195 -6.75 -13.49 -23.07
N GLY A 196 -7.48 -13.13 -21.98
CA GLY A 196 -8.25 -14.04 -21.15
C GLY A 196 -7.45 -14.81 -20.09
N ASN A 197 -6.12 -14.64 -20.06
CA ASN A 197 -5.28 -15.27 -19.06
C ASN A 197 -5.31 -14.49 -17.72
N THR A 198 -4.88 -15.17 -16.67
CA THR A 198 -4.62 -14.52 -15.37
C THR A 198 -3.12 -14.49 -15.11
N LYS A 199 -2.60 -13.31 -14.78
CA LYS A 199 -1.18 -13.12 -14.47
C LYS A 199 -0.98 -12.62 -13.06
N GLU A 200 0.12 -13.05 -12.46
CA GLU A 200 0.53 -12.66 -11.11
C GLU A 200 1.89 -11.97 -11.19
N PHE A 201 2.00 -10.86 -10.47
CA PHE A 201 3.21 -10.03 -10.46
C PHE A 201 3.67 -9.83 -9.03
N ILE A 202 4.95 -10.07 -8.79
CA ILE A 202 5.60 -9.93 -7.48
C ILE A 202 6.63 -8.82 -7.56
N SER A 203 6.55 -7.89 -6.62
CA SER A 203 7.60 -6.91 -6.37
C SER A 203 8.31 -7.26 -5.07
N ALA A 204 9.60 -7.51 -5.13
CA ALA A 204 10.43 -7.80 -3.96
C ALA A 204 10.54 -6.56 -3.06
N LEU A 205 10.64 -6.77 -1.75
CA LEU A 205 10.89 -5.67 -0.81
C LEU A 205 12.15 -4.91 -1.21
N PRO A 206 12.09 -3.57 -1.27
CA PRO A 206 13.27 -2.76 -1.54
C PRO A 206 14.22 -2.72 -0.33
N GLN A 207 15.49 -2.41 -0.61
CA GLN A 207 16.58 -2.53 0.35
C GLN A 207 16.36 -1.76 1.65
N ASP A 208 15.77 -0.57 1.60
CA ASP A 208 15.47 0.24 2.80
C ASP A 208 14.50 -0.47 3.76
N LEU A 209 13.53 -1.21 3.25
CA LEU A 209 12.59 -1.99 4.06
C LEU A 209 13.21 -3.31 4.55
N ILE A 210 14.06 -3.95 3.74
CA ILE A 210 14.81 -5.15 4.15
C ILE A 210 15.73 -4.82 5.33
N LEU A 211 16.52 -3.74 5.22
CA LEU A 211 17.41 -3.31 6.29
C LEU A 211 16.67 -2.97 7.59
N CYS A 212 15.49 -2.34 7.47
CA CYS A 212 14.63 -2.08 8.63
C CYS A 212 14.23 -3.38 9.33
N LEU A 213 13.78 -4.42 8.60
CA LEU A 213 13.42 -5.71 9.20
C LEU A 213 14.61 -6.44 9.81
N GLN A 214 15.77 -6.40 9.16
CA GLN A 214 17.01 -6.99 9.69
C GLN A 214 17.40 -6.34 11.02
N GLN A 215 17.30 -5.02 11.11
CA GLN A 215 17.56 -4.29 12.35
C GLN A 215 16.61 -4.75 13.47
N LEU A 216 15.30 -4.87 13.21
CA LEU A 216 14.33 -5.32 14.20
C LEU A 216 14.54 -6.76 14.66
N LYS A 217 15.08 -7.62 13.82
CA LYS A 217 15.43 -9.02 14.20
C LYS A 217 16.66 -9.09 15.09
N ASN A 218 17.58 -8.16 14.95
CA ASN A 218 18.85 -8.12 15.69
C ASN A 218 18.74 -7.24 16.96
N SER A 219 17.68 -6.45 17.10
CA SER A 219 17.41 -5.62 18.29
C SER A 219 16.64 -6.40 19.31
#